data_f54f0ab44fd1d0f93a179fac53bbb1a1
#
_entry.id   f54f0ab44fd1d0f93a179fac53bbb1a1
#
_cell.length_a   1.000
_cell.length_b   1.000
_cell.length_c   1.000
_cell.angle_alpha   90.00
_cell.angle_beta   90.00
_cell.angle_gamma   90.00
#
_symmetry.space_group_name_H-M   'P 1'
#
loop_
_entity.id
_entity.type
_entity.pdbx_description
1 polymer ?
#
loop_
_entity_poly.entity_id
_entity_poly.type
_entity_poly.pdbx_seq_one_letter_code
_entity_poly.pdbx_strand_id
1 'polypeptide(L)'
;MERLDAHMHVWQLERGDYDWLTPELGTIYRDFEIDDVWNEAADARVSRTILVQAAASSAETDYLLGLATTDERVAGVVGWVDFQAPDAADQITRRSKDQHIVGLRPMIADIPDPNWILGDAIT
;
A
#
# COMPACT_ATOMS: atom_id res chain seq x y z
N MET A 1 -21.10 -16.19 2.49
CA MET A 1 -20.74 -14.83 2.93
C MET A 1 -19.37 -14.49 2.36
N GLU A 2 -19.28 -13.40 1.65
CA GLU A 2 -17.99 -12.90 1.20
C GLU A 2 -17.17 -12.37 2.37
N ARG A 3 -15.86 -12.61 2.31
CA ARG A 3 -14.89 -12.06 3.24
C ARG A 3 -13.91 -11.20 2.48
N LEU A 4 -13.53 -10.10 3.10
CA LEU A 4 -12.52 -9.19 2.56
C LEU A 4 -11.30 -9.22 3.48
N ASP A 5 -10.13 -9.41 2.90
CA ASP A 5 -8.86 -9.14 3.59
C ASP A 5 -8.61 -7.63 3.53
N ALA A 6 -8.63 -6.98 4.67
CA ALA A 6 -8.53 -5.53 4.76
C ALA A 6 -7.08 -5.01 4.72
N HIS A 7 -6.07 -5.88 4.64
CA HIS A 7 -4.67 -5.43 4.74
C HIS A 7 -3.71 -6.44 4.12
N MET A 8 -3.55 -6.36 2.82
CA MET A 8 -2.61 -7.20 2.06
C MET A 8 -1.50 -6.33 1.46
N HIS A 9 -0.27 -6.84 1.49
CA HIS A 9 0.86 -6.25 0.80
C HIS A 9 1.28 -7.11 -0.38
N VAL A 10 1.66 -6.47 -1.48
CA VAL A 10 2.31 -7.08 -2.63
C VAL A 10 3.53 -6.23 -3.00
N TRP A 11 4.55 -6.86 -3.57
CA TRP A 11 5.75 -6.15 -4.02
C TRP A 11 6.51 -6.90 -5.10
N GLN A 12 7.30 -6.15 -5.87
CA GLN A 12 8.22 -6.67 -6.88
C GLN A 12 9.60 -6.08 -6.65
N LEU A 13 10.62 -6.93 -6.50
CA LEU A 13 11.99 -6.50 -6.19
C LEU A 13 12.56 -5.56 -7.25
N GLU A 14 12.26 -5.80 -8.53
CA GLU A 14 12.78 -4.99 -9.64
C GLU A 14 12.35 -3.53 -9.59
N ARG A 15 11.27 -3.21 -8.88
CA ARG A 15 10.83 -1.83 -8.72
C ARG A 15 11.79 -1.01 -7.87
N GLY A 16 12.59 -1.65 -7.01
CA GLY A 16 13.63 -0.99 -6.22
C GLY A 16 13.13 0.02 -5.18
N ASP A 17 11.84 -0.02 -4.84
CA ASP A 17 11.17 1.00 -4.04
C ASP A 17 11.04 0.62 -2.56
N TYR A 18 11.52 -0.57 -2.22
CA TYR A 18 11.35 -1.17 -0.89
C TYR A 18 12.68 -1.19 -0.14
N ASP A 19 13.05 -0.09 0.49
CA ASP A 19 14.33 0.05 1.21
C ASP A 19 14.46 -0.92 2.37
N TRP A 20 13.33 -1.30 2.97
CA TRP A 20 13.27 -2.27 4.07
C TRP A 20 13.50 -3.73 3.61
N LEU A 21 13.29 -4.01 2.33
CA LEU A 21 13.34 -5.36 1.78
C LEU A 21 14.75 -5.68 1.29
N THR A 22 15.51 -6.36 2.12
CA THR A 22 16.91 -6.69 1.88
C THR A 22 17.14 -8.20 1.86
N PRO A 23 18.23 -8.70 1.23
CA PRO A 23 18.54 -10.14 1.17
C PRO A 23 18.59 -10.83 2.54
N GLU A 24 18.94 -10.09 3.59
CA GLU A 24 19.01 -10.61 4.97
C GLU A 24 17.66 -11.06 5.51
N LEU A 25 16.56 -10.62 4.92
CA LEU A 25 15.21 -11.01 5.32
C LEU A 25 14.81 -12.42 4.84
N GLY A 26 15.68 -13.08 4.06
CA GLY A 26 15.52 -14.49 3.73
C GLY A 26 14.30 -14.77 2.84
N THR A 27 13.37 -15.55 3.35
CA THR A 27 12.22 -16.08 2.57
C THR A 27 11.30 -15.01 2.00
N ILE A 28 11.26 -13.83 2.59
CA ILE A 28 10.42 -12.73 2.07
C ILE A 28 11.14 -11.88 1.03
N TYR A 29 12.45 -12.08 0.84
CA TYR A 29 13.21 -11.39 -0.20
C TYR A 29 12.96 -12.05 -1.57
N ARG A 30 11.77 -11.84 -2.10
CA ARG A 30 11.33 -12.25 -3.42
C ARG A 30 10.10 -11.43 -3.82
N ASP A 31 9.66 -11.58 -5.06
CA ASP A 31 8.38 -11.01 -5.48
C ASP A 31 7.22 -11.70 -4.76
N PHE A 32 6.24 -10.90 -4.35
CA PHE A 32 4.95 -11.38 -3.86
C PHE A 32 3.84 -10.66 -4.62
N GLU A 33 3.05 -11.43 -5.33
CA GLU A 33 1.90 -10.96 -6.08
C GLU A 33 0.61 -11.54 -5.49
N ILE A 34 -0.53 -11.04 -5.94
CA ILE A 34 -1.83 -11.48 -5.42
C ILE A 34 -1.99 -13.01 -5.62
N ASP A 35 -1.55 -13.53 -6.76
CA ASP A 35 -1.66 -14.97 -7.06
C ASP A 35 -0.88 -15.86 -6.08
N ASP A 36 0.21 -15.35 -5.50
CA ASP A 36 1.04 -16.12 -4.56
C ASP A 36 0.29 -16.53 -3.29
N VAL A 37 -0.67 -15.71 -2.86
CA VAL A 37 -1.41 -15.94 -1.62
C VAL A 37 -2.86 -16.30 -1.86
N TRP A 38 -3.32 -16.27 -3.13
CA TRP A 38 -4.74 -16.35 -3.41
C TRP A 38 -5.35 -17.72 -3.13
N ASN A 39 -4.59 -18.78 -3.25
CA ASN A 39 -5.09 -20.12 -2.92
C ASN A 39 -5.43 -20.24 -1.42
N GLU A 40 -4.54 -19.75 -0.54
CA GLU A 40 -4.82 -19.73 0.90
C GLU A 40 -5.95 -18.77 1.25
N ALA A 41 -6.00 -17.62 0.59
CA ALA A 41 -7.08 -16.65 0.77
C ALA A 41 -8.45 -17.26 0.38
N ALA A 42 -8.50 -17.98 -0.74
CA ALA A 42 -9.71 -18.65 -1.21
C ALA A 42 -10.14 -19.76 -0.25
N ASP A 43 -9.21 -20.54 0.30
CA ASP A 43 -9.49 -21.55 1.31
C ASP A 43 -10.08 -20.92 2.58
N ALA A 44 -9.67 -19.72 2.93
CA ALA A 44 -10.25 -18.93 4.02
C ALA A 44 -11.56 -18.23 3.63
N ARG A 45 -12.05 -18.45 2.40
CA ARG A 45 -13.23 -17.79 1.81
C ARG A 45 -13.09 -16.28 1.68
N VAL A 46 -11.85 -15.81 1.47
CA VAL A 46 -11.57 -14.43 1.12
C VAL A 46 -11.77 -14.27 -0.39
N SER A 47 -12.62 -13.36 -0.79
CA SER A 47 -12.96 -13.11 -2.19
C SER A 47 -12.35 -11.81 -2.72
N ARG A 48 -12.03 -10.88 -1.86
CA ARG A 48 -11.45 -9.58 -2.21
C ARG A 48 -10.45 -9.11 -1.15
N THR A 49 -9.61 -8.16 -1.53
CA THR A 49 -8.61 -7.58 -0.62
C THR A 49 -8.49 -6.07 -0.80
N ILE A 50 -8.04 -5.40 0.26
CA ILE A 50 -7.49 -4.04 0.20
C ILE A 50 -5.98 -4.16 0.12
N LEU A 51 -5.37 -3.61 -0.92
CA LEU A 51 -3.92 -3.52 -1.02
C LEU A 51 -3.44 -2.30 -0.24
N VAL A 52 -2.46 -2.51 0.62
CA VAL A 52 -1.86 -1.45 1.43
C VAL A 52 -0.44 -1.22 0.95
N GLN A 53 -0.05 0.07 0.78
CA GLN A 53 1.30 0.40 0.33
C GLN A 53 2.36 -0.18 1.26
N ALA A 54 3.44 -0.68 0.65
CA ALA A 54 4.60 -1.24 1.34
C ALA A 54 5.84 -0.36 1.17
N ALA A 55 5.70 0.77 0.48
CA ALA A 55 6.75 1.76 0.27
C ALA A 55 6.18 3.17 0.37
N ALA A 56 7.02 4.10 0.83
CA ALA A 56 6.67 5.52 0.95
C ALA A 56 7.00 6.26 -0.36
N SER A 57 6.25 5.94 -1.42
CA SER A 57 6.44 6.56 -2.72
C SER A 57 5.14 6.70 -3.51
N SER A 58 5.09 7.71 -4.38
CA SER A 58 4.00 7.86 -5.35
C SER A 58 4.00 6.71 -6.35
N ALA A 59 5.17 6.20 -6.73
CA ALA A 59 5.30 5.06 -7.64
C ALA A 59 4.64 3.80 -7.08
N GLU A 60 4.75 3.55 -5.78
CA GLU A 60 4.06 2.45 -5.11
C GLU A 60 2.54 2.61 -5.22
N THR A 61 2.02 3.81 -4.95
CA THR A 61 0.58 4.08 -5.08
C THR A 61 0.11 3.83 -6.52
N ASP A 62 0.84 4.31 -7.51
CA ASP A 62 0.52 4.10 -8.93
C ASP A 62 0.55 2.62 -9.31
N TYR A 63 1.51 1.86 -8.79
CA TYR A 63 1.61 0.42 -8.99
C TYR A 63 0.37 -0.31 -8.44
N LEU A 64 -0.03 -0.03 -7.20
CA LEU A 64 -1.20 -0.64 -6.58
C LEU A 64 -2.51 -0.25 -7.29
N LEU A 65 -2.64 0.99 -7.71
CA LEU A 65 -3.79 1.44 -8.48
C LEU A 65 -3.88 0.75 -9.86
N GLY A 66 -2.74 0.50 -10.49
CA GLY A 66 -2.66 -0.29 -11.73
C GLY A 66 -3.21 -1.70 -11.52
N LEU A 67 -2.83 -2.36 -10.42
CA LEU A 67 -3.37 -3.68 -10.07
C LEU A 67 -4.88 -3.62 -9.83
N ALA A 68 -5.37 -2.62 -9.10
CA ALA A 68 -6.80 -2.46 -8.82
C ALA A 68 -7.63 -2.27 -10.09
N THR A 69 -7.07 -1.64 -11.11
CA THR A 69 -7.74 -1.43 -12.39
C THR A 69 -7.92 -2.73 -13.18
N THR A 70 -7.01 -3.68 -13.03
CA THR A 70 -6.97 -4.90 -13.85
C THR A 70 -7.37 -6.16 -13.09
N ASP A 71 -7.47 -6.14 -11.78
CA ASP A 71 -7.77 -7.30 -10.94
C ASP A 71 -8.97 -7.02 -10.03
N GLU A 72 -10.08 -7.69 -10.33
CA GLU A 72 -11.35 -7.54 -9.59
C GLU A 72 -11.26 -8.00 -8.14
N ARG A 73 -10.25 -8.77 -7.77
CA ARG A 73 -10.01 -9.19 -6.38
C ARG A 73 -9.59 -8.01 -5.51
N VAL A 74 -9.07 -6.95 -6.10
CA VAL A 74 -8.69 -5.73 -5.38
C VAL A 74 -9.92 -4.84 -5.20
N ALA A 75 -10.37 -4.73 -3.95
CA ALA A 75 -11.53 -3.90 -3.58
C ALA A 75 -11.15 -2.43 -3.41
N GLY A 76 -9.90 -2.16 -3.06
CA GLY A 76 -9.42 -0.80 -2.86
C GLY A 76 -7.93 -0.77 -2.53
N VAL A 77 -7.39 0.43 -2.46
CA VAL A 77 -5.98 0.70 -2.21
C VAL A 77 -5.83 1.73 -1.09
N VAL A 78 -5.01 1.39 -0.10
CA VAL A 78 -4.45 2.37 0.83
C VAL A 78 -3.09 2.76 0.30
N GLY A 79 -3.01 3.96 -0.23
CA GLY A 79 -1.81 4.50 -0.86
C GLY A 79 -0.98 5.39 0.05
N TRP A 80 -0.05 6.10 -0.54
CA TRP A 80 0.82 7.04 0.13
C TRP A 80 0.86 8.37 -0.63
N VAL A 81 0.95 9.47 0.11
CA VAL A 81 1.37 10.78 -0.38
C VAL A 81 2.47 11.30 0.54
N ASP A 82 3.23 12.27 0.07
CA ASP A 82 4.19 12.95 0.94
C ASP A 82 3.45 13.93 1.86
N PHE A 83 3.11 13.45 3.06
CA PHE A 83 2.39 14.24 4.06
C PHE A 83 3.20 15.44 4.57
N GLN A 84 4.51 15.46 4.36
CA GLN A 84 5.40 16.54 4.79
C GLN A 84 5.65 17.56 3.68
N ALA A 85 5.20 17.28 2.45
CA ALA A 85 5.35 18.21 1.33
C ALA A 85 4.48 19.46 1.51
N PRO A 86 4.93 20.63 1.03
CA PRO A 86 4.13 21.84 1.06
C PRO A 86 2.78 21.72 0.32
N ASP A 87 2.71 20.83 -0.69
CA ASP A 87 1.52 20.57 -1.48
C ASP A 87 0.77 19.29 -1.05
N ALA A 88 0.98 18.82 0.18
CA ALA A 88 0.36 17.59 0.67
C ALA A 88 -1.16 17.57 0.48
N ALA A 89 -1.84 18.67 0.77
CA ALA A 89 -3.29 18.78 0.60
C ALA A 89 -3.71 18.58 -0.87
N ASP A 90 -2.95 19.11 -1.81
CA ASP A 90 -3.20 18.93 -3.24
C ASP A 90 -2.95 17.48 -3.67
N GLN A 91 -1.92 16.84 -3.13
CA GLN A 91 -1.64 15.42 -3.38
C GLN A 91 -2.79 14.54 -2.87
N ILE A 92 -3.28 14.79 -1.67
CA ILE A 92 -4.44 14.08 -1.09
C ILE A 92 -5.66 14.27 -1.99
N THR A 93 -5.94 15.50 -2.39
CA THR A 93 -7.08 15.83 -3.25
C THR A 93 -7.00 15.10 -4.60
N ARG A 94 -5.82 15.05 -5.22
CA ARG A 94 -5.62 14.33 -6.48
C ARG A 94 -5.87 12.83 -6.32
N ARG A 95 -5.30 12.22 -5.28
CA ARG A 95 -5.46 10.78 -5.02
C ARG A 95 -6.90 10.42 -4.68
N SER A 96 -7.61 11.26 -3.94
CA SER A 96 -8.99 11.01 -3.53
C SER A 96 -9.98 10.96 -4.70
N LYS A 97 -9.59 11.45 -5.87
CA LYS A 97 -10.41 11.36 -7.09
C LYS A 97 -10.37 9.97 -7.73
N ASP A 98 -9.41 9.14 -7.40
CA ASP A 98 -9.37 7.77 -7.89
C ASP A 98 -10.34 6.91 -7.06
N GLN A 99 -11.26 6.24 -7.77
CA GLN A 99 -12.30 5.43 -7.12
C GLN A 99 -11.75 4.25 -6.32
N HIS A 100 -10.51 3.81 -6.60
CA HIS A 100 -9.88 2.70 -5.89
C HIS A 100 -9.18 3.14 -4.60
N ILE A 101 -8.89 4.42 -4.42
CA ILE A 101 -8.30 4.93 -3.18
C ILE A 101 -9.35 4.91 -2.07
N VAL A 102 -9.07 4.13 -1.04
CA VAL A 102 -9.91 4.02 0.16
C VAL A 102 -9.24 4.59 1.42
N GLY A 103 -7.96 4.91 1.34
CA GLY A 103 -7.20 5.53 2.42
C GLY A 103 -5.80 5.91 1.98
N LEU A 104 -5.13 6.68 2.83
CA LEU A 104 -3.72 7.07 2.67
C LEU A 104 -3.02 6.85 4.00
N ARG A 105 -1.81 6.31 3.96
CA ARG A 105 -1.05 5.93 5.15
C ARG A 105 0.38 6.47 5.09
N PRO A 106 0.81 7.26 6.09
CA PRO A 106 2.23 7.57 6.25
C PRO A 106 3.00 6.34 6.78
N MET A 107 4.26 6.21 6.42
CA MET A 107 5.16 5.18 6.97
C MET A 107 5.77 5.68 8.28
N ILE A 108 4.98 5.76 9.33
CA ILE A 108 5.36 6.37 10.62
C ILE A 108 6.58 5.67 11.24
N ALA A 109 6.70 4.36 11.07
CA ALA A 109 7.83 3.60 11.60
C ALA A 109 9.18 4.03 11.03
N ASP A 110 9.19 4.61 9.82
CA ASP A 110 10.40 5.09 9.16
C ASP A 110 10.70 6.56 9.46
N ILE A 111 9.83 7.24 10.21
CA ILE A 111 10.00 8.65 10.57
C ILE A 111 10.69 8.72 11.94
N PRO A 112 11.86 9.41 12.05
CA PRO A 112 12.64 9.42 13.28
C PRO A 112 11.96 10.08 14.49
N ASP A 113 11.08 11.07 14.24
CA ASP A 113 10.37 11.77 15.31
C ASP A 113 9.22 10.90 15.83
N PRO A 114 9.27 10.42 17.09
CA PRO A 114 8.21 9.59 17.64
C PRO A 114 6.88 10.32 17.84
N ASN A 115 6.91 11.66 17.82
CA ASN A 115 5.73 12.51 17.99
C ASN A 115 5.26 13.14 16.66
N TRP A 116 5.78 12.67 15.53
CA TRP A 116 5.50 13.25 14.22
C TRP A 116 3.99 13.43 13.96
N ILE A 117 3.18 12.46 14.36
CA ILE A 117 1.73 12.50 14.13
C ILE A 117 1.02 13.64 14.88
N LEU A 118 1.68 14.19 15.90
CA LEU A 118 1.15 15.32 16.68
C LEU A 118 1.59 16.67 16.10
N GLY A 119 2.39 16.66 15.06
CA GLY A 119 2.91 17.87 14.42
C GLY A 119 1.87 18.60 13.56
N ASP A 120 2.17 19.87 13.28
CA ASP A 120 1.25 20.77 12.55
C ASP A 120 0.93 20.28 11.12
N ALA A 121 1.80 19.47 10.52
CA ALA A 121 1.59 18.94 9.16
C ALA A 121 0.39 17.98 9.08
N ILE A 122 -0.03 17.40 10.23
CA ILE A 122 -1.10 16.40 10.29
C ILE A 122 -2.37 16.96 10.90
N THR A 123 -2.25 18.00 11.67
CA THR A 123 -3.38 18.69 12.31
C THR A 123 -3.87 19.87 11.49
#